data_990d9f9dc0b8f487e166c4b4d37a1172
#
_entry.id   990d9f9dc0b8f487e166c4b4d37a1172
#
_cell.length_a   1.000
_cell.length_b   1.000
_cell.length_c   1.000
_cell.angle_alpha   90.00
_cell.angle_beta   90.00
_cell.angle_gamma   90.00
#
_symmetry.space_group_name_H-M   'P 1'
#
loop_
_entity.id
_entity.type
_entity.pdbx_description
1 polymer ?
#
loop_
_entity_poly.entity_id
_entity_poly.type
_entity_poly.pdbx_seq_one_letter_code
_entity_poly.pdbx_strand_id
1 'polypeptide(L)'
;MLKNEGVPFMKKITYNSPVILTFSLISAAALILNYVTQGFTNQLLFSVYPSSFLNPLTYVRLFGHVLGHVDVSHFASNMTVILLIGPMLEEKYGSKTIAKVIGIVAVVTGLVHMLISRSMLLGASGVVYAFIILSSFTGDKDGIPLTFIIVAIIYLGDQIIAGMTTFDSISQLTHILGGITGAVIGWGIHKRHRS
;
A
#
# COMPACT_ATOMS: atom_id res chain seq x y z
N MET A 1 -18.98 -48.70 -18.90
CA MET A 1 -19.45 -48.15 -17.60
C MET A 1 -18.53 -47.00 -17.22
N LEU A 2 -18.85 -45.79 -17.68
CA LEU A 2 -18.05 -44.59 -17.40
C LEU A 2 -18.45 -44.08 -16.02
N LYS A 3 -17.54 -44.10 -15.06
CA LYS A 3 -17.69 -43.44 -13.77
C LYS A 3 -17.81 -41.94 -13.99
N ASN A 4 -18.99 -41.40 -13.73
CA ASN A 4 -19.24 -39.97 -13.61
C ASN A 4 -18.53 -39.48 -12.33
N GLU A 5 -17.29 -39.04 -12.45
CA GLU A 5 -16.62 -38.29 -11.41
C GLU A 5 -17.21 -36.88 -11.41
N GLY A 6 -18.21 -36.67 -10.55
CA GLY A 6 -18.80 -35.36 -10.35
C GLY A 6 -17.74 -34.35 -9.93
N VAL A 7 -17.47 -33.38 -10.81
CA VAL A 7 -16.62 -32.23 -10.49
C VAL A 7 -17.23 -31.53 -9.28
N PRO A 8 -16.51 -31.39 -8.17
CA PRO A 8 -17.03 -30.67 -7.02
C PRO A 8 -17.20 -29.19 -7.37
N PHE A 9 -18.44 -28.76 -7.57
CA PHE A 9 -18.79 -27.46 -8.15
C PHE A 9 -18.61 -26.27 -7.19
N MET A 10 -18.13 -26.48 -5.98
CA MET A 10 -17.85 -25.39 -5.05
C MET A 10 -16.54 -25.62 -4.30
N LYS A 11 -15.46 -25.00 -4.77
CA LYS A 11 -14.25 -24.84 -3.95
C LYS A 11 -14.61 -23.95 -2.74
N LYS A 12 -14.25 -24.40 -1.54
CA LYS A 12 -14.45 -23.67 -0.29
C LYS A 12 -13.75 -22.30 -0.40
N ILE A 13 -14.48 -21.23 -0.07
CA ILE A 13 -13.88 -19.89 0.07
C ILE A 13 -12.86 -19.94 1.22
N THR A 14 -11.66 -19.46 0.97
CA THR A 14 -10.56 -19.50 1.95
C THR A 14 -10.06 -18.08 2.24
N TYR A 15 -9.62 -17.86 3.48
CA TYR A 15 -8.95 -16.62 3.91
C TYR A 15 -7.45 -16.78 3.61
N ASN A 16 -7.07 -16.58 2.33
CA ASN A 16 -5.76 -16.98 1.79
C ASN A 16 -4.61 -15.98 2.05
N SER A 17 -4.91 -14.73 2.36
CA SER A 17 -3.91 -13.66 2.52
C SER A 17 -4.30 -12.80 3.72
N PRO A 18 -3.97 -13.23 4.94
CA PRO A 18 -4.53 -12.63 6.16
C PRO A 18 -4.16 -11.14 6.33
N VAL A 19 -2.96 -10.71 5.99
CA VAL A 19 -2.56 -9.29 6.12
C VAL A 19 -3.28 -8.43 5.08
N ILE A 20 -3.30 -8.86 3.84
CA ILE A 20 -3.95 -8.11 2.75
C ILE A 20 -5.46 -8.00 2.97
N LEU A 21 -6.11 -9.12 3.31
CA LEU A 21 -7.55 -9.13 3.55
C LEU A 21 -7.91 -8.32 4.81
N THR A 22 -7.15 -8.46 5.89
CA THR A 22 -7.36 -7.65 7.11
C THR A 22 -7.19 -6.16 6.83
N PHE A 23 -6.12 -5.78 6.13
CA PHE A 23 -5.87 -4.38 5.73
C PHE A 23 -7.05 -3.82 4.92
N SER A 24 -7.51 -4.56 3.90
CA SER A 24 -8.63 -4.15 3.05
C SER A 24 -9.95 -4.03 3.81
N LEU A 25 -10.24 -4.96 4.73
CA LEU A 25 -11.45 -4.92 5.56
C LEU A 25 -11.41 -3.75 6.55
N ILE A 26 -10.27 -3.48 7.19
CA ILE A 26 -10.13 -2.33 8.09
C ILE A 26 -10.26 -1.02 7.29
N SER A 27 -9.68 -0.93 6.09
CA SER A 27 -9.83 0.23 5.21
C SER A 27 -11.30 0.45 4.80
N ALA A 28 -12.04 -0.63 4.51
CA ALA A 28 -13.47 -0.55 4.23
C ALA A 28 -14.26 -0.04 5.44
N ALA A 29 -13.96 -0.57 6.64
CA ALA A 29 -14.57 -0.10 7.88
C ALA A 29 -14.25 1.38 8.16
N ALA A 30 -13.01 1.81 7.93
CA ALA A 30 -12.60 3.21 8.05
C ALA A 30 -13.38 4.12 7.10
N LEU A 31 -13.59 3.70 5.85
CA LEU A 31 -14.41 4.44 4.88
C LEU A 31 -15.87 4.55 5.31
N ILE A 32 -16.48 3.46 5.79
CA ILE A 32 -17.85 3.46 6.30
C ILE A 32 -17.98 4.42 7.49
N LEU A 33 -17.04 4.34 8.45
CA LEU A 33 -17.00 5.24 9.60
C LEU A 33 -16.83 6.70 9.17
N ASN A 34 -16.01 6.97 8.15
CA ASN A 34 -15.86 8.31 7.61
C ASN A 34 -17.18 8.88 7.08
N TYR A 35 -17.96 8.09 6.35
CA TYR A 35 -19.28 8.50 5.88
C TYR A 35 -20.27 8.72 7.02
N VAL A 36 -20.35 7.78 7.97
CA VAL A 36 -21.25 7.87 9.13
C VAL A 36 -20.94 9.09 10.00
N THR A 37 -19.65 9.45 10.13
CA THR A 37 -19.19 10.56 10.99
C THR A 37 -18.96 11.85 10.21
N GLN A 38 -19.37 11.91 8.94
CA GLN A 38 -19.23 13.10 8.08
C GLN A 38 -17.79 13.65 8.04
N GLY A 39 -16.81 12.77 7.94
CA GLY A 39 -15.39 13.11 7.83
C GLY A 39 -14.62 13.13 9.16
N PHE A 40 -15.30 13.12 10.30
CA PHE A 40 -14.65 13.25 11.60
C PHE A 40 -13.63 12.14 11.90
N THR A 41 -13.94 10.89 11.58
CA THR A 41 -13.01 9.77 11.82
C THR A 41 -11.75 9.84 10.97
N ASN A 42 -11.85 10.30 9.72
CA ASN A 42 -10.65 10.54 8.90
C ASN A 42 -9.77 11.63 9.54
N GLN A 43 -10.34 12.74 9.95
CA GLN A 43 -9.59 13.80 10.62
C GLN A 43 -8.95 13.33 11.94
N LEU A 44 -9.65 12.50 12.72
CA LEU A 44 -9.20 12.09 14.05
C LEU A 44 -8.13 10.97 13.98
N LEU A 45 -8.32 9.94 13.12
CA LEU A 45 -7.58 8.68 13.17
C LEU A 45 -6.90 8.31 11.85
N PHE A 46 -7.53 8.62 10.70
CA PHE A 46 -7.19 8.05 9.40
C PHE A 46 -6.60 9.09 8.42
N SER A 47 -6.07 10.20 8.92
CA SER A 47 -5.26 11.13 8.14
C SER A 47 -4.09 11.63 8.96
N VAL A 48 -2.93 11.83 8.31
CA VAL A 48 -1.74 12.41 8.93
C VAL A 48 -1.55 13.86 8.49
N TYR A 49 -1.20 14.73 9.42
CA TYR A 49 -0.94 16.15 9.24
C TYR A 49 0.00 16.65 10.35
N PRO A 50 0.64 17.83 10.19
CA PRO A 50 1.54 18.38 11.21
C PRO A 50 0.87 18.44 12.59
N SER A 51 1.44 17.74 13.54
CA SER A 51 0.97 17.67 14.91
C SER A 51 2.12 17.35 15.86
N SER A 52 1.93 17.70 17.15
CA SER A 52 2.96 17.46 18.18
C SER A 52 3.17 15.97 18.42
N PHE A 53 4.42 15.54 18.51
CA PHE A 53 4.78 14.17 18.90
C PHE A 53 4.47 13.87 20.39
N LEU A 54 4.12 14.88 21.20
CA LEU A 54 3.59 14.67 22.54
C LEU A 54 2.11 14.24 22.54
N ASN A 55 1.41 14.38 21.41
CA ASN A 55 0.05 13.92 21.27
C ASN A 55 0.03 12.45 20.81
N PRO A 56 -0.53 11.49 21.59
CA PRO A 56 -0.58 10.09 21.25
C PRO A 56 -1.30 9.81 19.90
N LEU A 57 -2.28 10.64 19.52
CA LEU A 57 -2.99 10.52 18.26
C LEU A 57 -2.08 10.73 17.04
N THR A 58 -0.95 11.42 17.20
CA THR A 58 0.04 11.56 16.11
C THR A 58 0.55 10.20 15.66
N TYR A 59 0.84 9.30 16.60
CA TYR A 59 1.30 7.95 16.29
C TYR A 59 0.20 7.09 15.66
N VAL A 60 -1.04 7.22 16.14
CA VAL A 60 -2.19 6.54 15.52
C VAL A 60 -2.35 6.98 14.08
N ARG A 61 -2.25 8.28 13.79
CA ARG A 61 -2.35 8.85 12.44
C ARG A 61 -1.21 8.42 11.53
N LEU A 62 0.03 8.31 12.06
CA LEU A 62 1.18 7.82 11.30
C LEU A 62 0.94 6.42 10.69
N PHE A 63 0.21 5.55 11.38
CA PHE A 63 -0.15 4.24 10.86
C PHE A 63 -1.55 4.23 10.22
N GLY A 64 -2.46 5.05 10.72
CA GLY A 64 -3.87 5.05 10.32
C GLY A 64 -4.12 5.69 8.95
N HIS A 65 -3.29 6.63 8.52
CA HIS A 65 -3.56 7.38 7.29
C HIS A 65 -3.60 6.50 6.03
N VAL A 66 -2.86 5.40 5.98
CA VAL A 66 -2.91 4.45 4.86
C VAL A 66 -4.21 3.63 4.81
N LEU A 67 -5.01 3.65 5.87
CA LEU A 67 -6.32 3.00 5.95
C LEU A 67 -7.46 3.95 5.54
N GLY A 68 -7.25 5.27 5.68
CA GLY A 68 -8.23 6.30 5.36
C GLY A 68 -8.41 6.50 3.86
N HIS A 69 -9.64 6.81 3.43
CA HIS A 69 -9.94 7.15 2.04
C HIS A 69 -10.96 8.28 2.00
N VAL A 70 -10.83 9.18 1.02
CA VAL A 70 -11.73 10.34 0.87
C VAL A 70 -13.12 9.87 0.45
N ASP A 71 -13.17 8.95 -0.53
CA ASP A 71 -14.40 8.46 -1.15
C ASP A 71 -14.25 7.01 -1.65
N VAL A 72 -15.35 6.47 -2.19
CA VAL A 72 -15.43 5.10 -2.72
C VAL A 72 -14.51 4.91 -3.92
N SER A 73 -14.35 5.90 -4.78
CA SER A 73 -13.51 5.79 -5.98
C SER A 73 -12.04 5.65 -5.59
N HIS A 74 -11.57 6.50 -4.65
CA HIS A 74 -10.22 6.44 -4.10
C HIS A 74 -9.95 5.11 -3.38
N PHE A 75 -10.90 4.62 -2.59
CA PHE A 75 -10.82 3.32 -1.93
C PHE A 75 -10.76 2.18 -2.96
N ALA A 76 -11.68 2.15 -3.93
CA ALA A 76 -11.77 1.08 -4.92
C ALA A 76 -10.51 0.99 -5.78
N SER A 77 -9.96 2.11 -6.23
CA SER A 77 -8.73 2.12 -7.02
C SER A 77 -7.54 1.54 -6.25
N ASN A 78 -7.35 1.92 -4.99
CA ASN A 78 -6.28 1.37 -4.14
C ASN A 78 -6.50 -0.12 -3.84
N MET A 79 -7.70 -0.50 -3.42
CA MET A 79 -8.00 -1.89 -3.05
C MET A 79 -7.95 -2.83 -4.25
N THR A 80 -8.30 -2.37 -5.44
CA THR A 80 -8.16 -3.19 -6.66
C THR A 80 -6.72 -3.63 -6.85
N VAL A 81 -5.75 -2.71 -6.78
CA VAL A 81 -4.35 -3.06 -6.93
C VAL A 81 -3.84 -3.91 -5.76
N ILE A 82 -4.17 -3.53 -4.53
CA ILE A 82 -3.74 -4.26 -3.32
C ILE A 82 -4.28 -5.70 -3.32
N LEU A 83 -5.55 -5.91 -3.67
CA LEU A 83 -6.16 -7.25 -3.72
C LEU A 83 -5.68 -8.06 -4.93
N LEU A 84 -5.25 -7.41 -6.01
CA LEU A 84 -4.72 -8.09 -7.20
C LEU A 84 -3.31 -8.63 -6.98
N ILE A 85 -2.39 -7.78 -6.49
CA ILE A 85 -0.98 -8.14 -6.37
C ILE A 85 -0.55 -8.52 -4.95
N GLY A 86 -1.24 -8.01 -3.94
CA GLY A 86 -0.92 -8.22 -2.53
C GLY A 86 -0.89 -9.69 -2.11
N PRO A 87 -1.89 -10.51 -2.47
CA PRO A 87 -1.88 -11.94 -2.14
C PRO A 87 -0.65 -12.68 -2.68
N MET A 88 -0.22 -12.38 -3.91
CA MET A 88 1.00 -12.96 -4.49
C MET A 88 2.25 -12.55 -3.70
N LEU A 89 2.31 -11.30 -3.27
CA LEU A 89 3.42 -10.80 -2.46
C LEU A 89 3.40 -11.42 -1.06
N GLU A 90 2.21 -11.57 -0.46
CA GLU A 90 2.08 -12.18 0.87
C GLU A 90 2.43 -13.67 0.85
N GLU A 91 2.04 -14.40 -0.20
CA GLU A 91 2.44 -15.80 -0.43
C GLU A 91 3.97 -15.92 -0.57
N LYS A 92 4.59 -15.03 -1.36
CA LYS A 92 6.02 -15.09 -1.64
C LYS A 92 6.89 -14.66 -0.46
N TYR A 93 6.55 -13.55 0.17
CA TYR A 93 7.41 -12.92 1.20
C TYR A 93 6.96 -13.19 2.63
N GLY A 94 5.78 -13.77 2.79
CA GLY A 94 5.16 -14.07 4.08
C GLY A 94 4.46 -12.87 4.70
N SER A 95 3.41 -13.15 5.50
CA SER A 95 2.54 -12.16 6.14
C SER A 95 3.31 -11.15 7.00
N LYS A 96 4.33 -11.62 7.77
CA LYS A 96 5.15 -10.73 8.61
C LYS A 96 5.91 -9.69 7.79
N THR A 97 6.42 -10.08 6.62
CA THR A 97 7.15 -9.16 5.73
C THR A 97 6.20 -8.13 5.15
N ILE A 98 5.04 -8.56 4.66
CA ILE A 98 4.04 -7.65 4.07
C ILE A 98 3.51 -6.66 5.11
N ALA A 99 3.21 -7.11 6.34
CA ALA A 99 2.83 -6.21 7.42
C ALA A 99 3.93 -5.16 7.72
N LYS A 100 5.21 -5.57 7.74
CA LYS A 100 6.34 -4.64 7.90
C LYS A 100 6.45 -3.65 6.74
N VAL A 101 6.26 -4.09 5.50
CA VAL A 101 6.26 -3.19 4.32
C VAL A 101 5.20 -2.12 4.49
N ILE A 102 3.95 -2.50 4.77
CA ILE A 102 2.85 -1.56 5.00
C ILE A 102 3.20 -0.57 6.12
N GLY A 103 3.69 -1.06 7.27
CA GLY A 103 4.04 -0.23 8.41
C GLY A 103 5.19 0.75 8.11
N ILE A 104 6.24 0.30 7.42
CA ILE A 104 7.38 1.16 7.05
C ILE A 104 6.93 2.23 6.05
N VAL A 105 6.14 1.86 5.04
CA VAL A 105 5.58 2.82 4.07
C VAL A 105 4.74 3.86 4.81
N ALA A 106 3.84 3.44 5.70
CA ALA A 106 3.01 4.36 6.47
C ALA A 106 3.87 5.35 7.27
N VAL A 107 4.87 4.87 8.01
CA VAL A 107 5.74 5.75 8.80
C VAL A 107 6.56 6.70 7.92
N VAL A 108 7.18 6.21 6.85
CA VAL A 108 8.01 7.03 5.96
C VAL A 108 7.18 8.11 5.27
N THR A 109 6.06 7.73 4.65
CA THR A 109 5.21 8.69 3.93
C THR A 109 4.56 9.68 4.90
N GLY A 110 4.08 9.22 6.05
CA GLY A 110 3.46 10.07 7.07
C GLY A 110 4.45 11.07 7.70
N LEU A 111 5.66 10.62 8.07
CA LEU A 111 6.68 11.51 8.64
C LEU A 111 7.14 12.57 7.64
N VAL A 112 7.44 12.17 6.40
CA VAL A 112 7.85 13.13 5.38
C VAL A 112 6.73 14.12 5.11
N HIS A 113 5.48 13.66 4.99
CA HIS A 113 4.34 14.56 4.80
C HIS A 113 4.20 15.58 5.93
N MET A 114 4.31 15.14 7.19
CA MET A 114 4.25 16.05 8.36
C MET A 114 5.33 17.13 8.34
N LEU A 115 6.50 16.85 7.77
CA LEU A 115 7.63 17.78 7.72
C LEU A 115 7.50 18.83 6.62
N ILE A 116 6.86 18.49 5.50
CA ILE A 116 6.86 19.32 4.28
C ILE A 116 5.51 19.91 3.92
N SER A 117 4.41 19.37 4.47
CA SER A 117 3.05 19.78 4.12
C SER A 117 2.29 20.30 5.33
N ARG A 118 1.30 21.16 5.05
CA ARG A 118 0.30 21.59 6.05
C ARG A 118 -1.08 20.98 5.81
N SER A 119 -1.25 20.24 4.72
CA SER A 119 -2.50 19.55 4.39
C SER A 119 -2.63 18.21 5.12
N MET A 120 -3.80 17.58 4.99
CA MET A 120 -4.02 16.21 5.44
C MET A 120 -3.64 15.23 4.33
N LEU A 121 -2.91 14.15 4.69
CA LEU A 121 -2.64 13.01 3.82
C LEU A 121 -3.42 11.81 4.31
N LEU A 122 -4.12 11.13 3.40
CA LEU A 122 -4.77 9.84 3.63
C LEU A 122 -4.84 9.04 2.33
N GLY A 123 -4.79 7.73 2.44
CA GLY A 123 -4.88 6.81 1.31
C GLY A 123 -3.81 5.72 1.33
N ALA A 124 -4.15 4.56 0.78
CA ALA A 124 -3.25 3.43 0.64
C ALA A 124 -2.29 3.55 -0.55
N SER A 125 -2.31 4.64 -1.31
CA SER A 125 -1.57 4.75 -2.57
C SER A 125 -0.05 4.59 -2.40
N GLY A 126 0.55 5.07 -1.32
CA GLY A 126 1.96 4.80 -1.00
C GLY A 126 2.26 3.29 -0.89
N VAL A 127 1.34 2.52 -0.28
CA VAL A 127 1.43 1.05 -0.21
C VAL A 127 1.25 0.41 -1.58
N VAL A 128 0.32 0.93 -2.39
CA VAL A 128 0.11 0.49 -3.79
C VAL A 128 1.41 0.61 -4.58
N TYR A 129 2.06 1.77 -4.54
CA TYR A 129 3.32 1.99 -5.26
C TYR A 129 4.45 1.10 -4.73
N ALA A 130 4.54 0.92 -3.41
CA ALA A 130 5.50 0.00 -2.82
C ALA A 130 5.28 -1.45 -3.31
N PHE A 131 4.02 -1.90 -3.39
CA PHE A 131 3.68 -3.25 -3.84
C PHE A 131 3.94 -3.44 -5.33
N ILE A 132 3.63 -2.45 -6.18
CA ILE A 132 3.94 -2.49 -7.61
C ILE A 132 5.44 -2.67 -7.82
N ILE A 133 6.25 -1.86 -7.15
CA ILE A 133 7.71 -1.96 -7.24
C ILE A 133 8.22 -3.28 -6.65
N LEU A 134 7.72 -3.70 -5.49
CA LEU A 134 8.12 -4.96 -4.84
C LEU A 134 7.76 -6.18 -5.70
N SER A 135 6.63 -6.14 -6.43
CA SER A 135 6.21 -7.23 -7.31
C SER A 135 7.23 -7.48 -8.44
N SER A 136 7.93 -6.44 -8.86
CA SER A 136 8.95 -6.54 -9.92
C SER A 136 10.19 -7.36 -9.51
N PHE A 137 10.39 -7.59 -8.21
CA PHE A 137 11.48 -8.45 -7.70
C PHE A 137 11.08 -9.92 -7.56
N THR A 138 9.86 -10.28 -7.97
CA THR A 138 9.35 -11.64 -7.73
C THR A 138 9.92 -12.70 -8.69
N GLY A 139 10.46 -12.33 -9.83
CA GLY A 139 10.75 -13.27 -10.94
C GLY A 139 12.18 -13.75 -11.09
N ASP A 140 13.18 -13.02 -10.62
CA ASP A 140 14.57 -13.31 -10.97
C ASP A 140 15.48 -13.49 -9.75
N LYS A 141 16.39 -14.48 -9.83
CA LYS A 141 17.37 -14.74 -8.77
C LYS A 141 18.73 -14.09 -9.04
N ASP A 142 19.05 -13.72 -10.29
CA ASP A 142 20.39 -13.36 -10.73
C ASP A 142 20.50 -11.98 -11.40
N GLY A 143 20.10 -10.92 -10.73
CA GLY A 143 20.30 -9.57 -11.24
C GLY A 143 19.23 -8.58 -10.85
N ILE A 144 19.20 -7.42 -11.49
CA ILE A 144 18.09 -6.46 -11.41
C ILE A 144 17.08 -6.88 -12.46
N PRO A 145 15.84 -7.25 -12.10
CA PRO A 145 14.84 -7.65 -13.09
C PRO A 145 14.55 -6.52 -14.08
N LEU A 146 14.51 -6.82 -15.38
CA LEU A 146 14.12 -5.82 -16.38
C LEU A 146 12.73 -5.26 -16.13
N THR A 147 11.81 -6.10 -15.63
CA THR A 147 10.46 -5.66 -15.21
C THR A 147 10.51 -4.59 -14.13
N PHE A 148 11.44 -4.69 -13.16
CA PHE A 148 11.64 -3.65 -12.16
C PHE A 148 12.05 -2.31 -12.81
N ILE A 149 12.99 -2.34 -13.75
CA ILE A 149 13.45 -1.13 -14.44
C ILE A 149 12.30 -0.48 -15.21
N ILE A 150 11.57 -1.27 -15.99
CA ILE A 150 10.44 -0.78 -16.79
C ILE A 150 9.33 -0.20 -15.90
N VAL A 151 8.93 -0.92 -14.84
CA VAL A 151 7.90 -0.48 -13.90
C VAL A 151 8.33 0.77 -13.16
N ALA A 152 9.58 0.84 -12.69
CA ALA A 152 10.12 2.03 -12.04
C ALA A 152 10.10 3.25 -12.98
N ILE A 153 10.49 3.10 -14.24
CA ILE A 153 10.46 4.20 -15.22
C ILE A 153 9.03 4.66 -15.48
N ILE A 154 8.10 3.74 -15.70
CA ILE A 154 6.70 4.09 -16.01
C ILE A 154 6.04 4.75 -14.81
N TYR A 155 6.03 4.10 -13.65
CA TYR A 155 5.26 4.57 -12.50
C TYR A 155 5.91 5.74 -11.76
N LEU A 156 7.21 5.69 -11.48
CA LEU A 156 7.89 6.81 -10.82
C LEU A 156 8.05 7.99 -11.78
N GLY A 157 8.30 7.72 -13.07
CA GLY A 157 8.37 8.75 -14.10
C GLY A 157 7.05 9.50 -14.25
N ASP A 158 5.93 8.79 -14.31
CA ASP A 158 4.59 9.39 -14.34
C ASP A 158 4.33 10.29 -13.12
N GLN A 159 4.70 9.84 -11.91
CA GLN A 159 4.56 10.64 -10.69
C GLN A 159 5.45 11.88 -10.66
N ILE A 160 6.67 11.80 -11.21
CA ILE A 160 7.55 12.97 -11.34
C ILE A 160 6.93 13.98 -12.31
N ILE A 161 6.47 13.55 -13.47
CA ILE A 161 5.84 14.42 -14.48
C ILE A 161 4.58 15.04 -13.88
N ALA A 162 3.71 14.26 -13.25
CA ALA A 162 2.50 14.75 -12.58
C ALA A 162 2.84 15.80 -11.51
N GLY A 163 3.86 15.57 -10.69
CA GLY A 163 4.31 16.51 -9.66
C GLY A 163 4.86 17.83 -10.21
N MET A 164 5.37 17.83 -11.45
CA MET A 164 5.82 19.06 -12.14
C MET A 164 4.68 19.84 -12.79
N THR A 165 3.56 19.19 -13.10
CA THR A 165 2.46 19.76 -13.90
C THR A 165 1.21 20.06 -13.09
N THR A 166 1.06 19.48 -11.88
CA THR A 166 -0.12 19.65 -11.03
C THR A 166 0.19 20.47 -9.78
N PHE A 167 -0.83 21.15 -9.24
CA PHE A 167 -0.72 21.88 -7.96
C PHE A 167 -0.63 20.98 -6.73
N ASP A 168 -0.84 19.64 -6.88
CA ASP A 168 -0.76 18.66 -5.79
C ASP A 168 0.53 17.82 -5.86
N SER A 169 1.67 18.51 -5.87
CA SER A 169 3.01 17.87 -5.85
C SER A 169 3.28 16.99 -4.63
N ILE A 170 2.50 17.15 -3.56
CA ILE A 170 2.70 16.44 -2.28
C ILE A 170 2.16 15.01 -2.36
N SER A 171 1.04 14.81 -3.06
CA SER A 171 0.50 13.46 -3.29
C SER A 171 1.46 12.63 -4.12
N GLN A 172 2.02 13.21 -5.20
CA GLN A 172 3.01 12.56 -6.06
C GLN A 172 4.29 12.21 -5.28
N LEU A 173 4.75 13.08 -4.40
CA LEU A 173 5.91 12.77 -3.55
C LEU A 173 5.63 11.57 -2.64
N THR A 174 4.43 11.43 -2.10
CA THR A 174 4.03 10.26 -1.29
C THR A 174 4.10 8.97 -2.11
N HIS A 175 3.66 9.00 -3.36
CA HIS A 175 3.75 7.87 -4.29
C HIS A 175 5.20 7.50 -4.58
N ILE A 176 6.06 8.49 -4.87
CA ILE A 176 7.49 8.29 -5.09
C ILE A 176 8.16 7.67 -3.86
N LEU A 177 7.87 8.19 -2.67
CA LEU A 177 8.40 7.64 -1.41
C LEU A 177 7.94 6.20 -1.16
N GLY A 178 6.67 5.88 -1.46
CA GLY A 178 6.16 4.52 -1.41
C GLY A 178 6.95 3.59 -2.34
N GLY A 179 7.13 4.00 -3.59
CA GLY A 179 7.91 3.25 -4.58
C GLY A 179 9.38 3.05 -4.18
N ILE A 180 10.05 4.10 -3.71
CA ILE A 180 11.44 4.01 -3.20
C ILE A 180 11.52 3.05 -2.01
N THR A 181 10.57 3.13 -1.08
CA THR A 181 10.51 2.22 0.07
C THR A 181 10.35 0.78 -0.38
N GLY A 182 9.47 0.51 -1.34
CA GLY A 182 9.30 -0.81 -1.98
C GLY A 182 10.58 -1.31 -2.65
N ALA A 183 11.31 -0.44 -3.36
CA ALA A 183 12.58 -0.76 -4.01
C ALA A 183 13.67 -1.13 -3.00
N VAL A 184 13.85 -0.34 -1.95
CA VAL A 184 14.85 -0.59 -0.89
C VAL A 184 14.58 -1.91 -0.18
N ILE A 185 13.33 -2.18 0.18
CA ILE A 185 12.94 -3.43 0.83
C ILE A 185 13.12 -4.61 -0.12
N GLY A 186 12.64 -4.49 -1.36
CA GLY A 186 12.79 -5.52 -2.39
C GLY A 186 14.24 -5.89 -2.64
N TRP A 187 15.11 -4.90 -2.78
CA TRP A 187 16.55 -5.10 -2.92
C TRP A 187 17.16 -5.80 -1.68
N GLY A 188 16.77 -5.37 -0.47
CA GLY A 188 17.26 -5.97 0.78
C GLY A 188 16.85 -7.44 0.94
N ILE A 189 15.62 -7.80 0.54
CA ILE A 189 15.13 -9.18 0.55
C ILE A 189 15.88 -10.00 -0.52
N HIS A 190 16.00 -9.46 -1.74
CA HIS A 190 16.70 -10.12 -2.83
C HIS A 190 18.15 -10.46 -2.49
N LYS A 191 18.87 -9.54 -1.85
CA LYS A 191 20.27 -9.76 -1.42
C LYS A 191 20.39 -10.88 -0.36
N ARG A 192 19.41 -11.01 0.56
CA ARG A 192 19.44 -12.05 1.63
C ARG A 192 19.21 -13.45 1.10
N HIS A 193 18.56 -13.62 -0.02
CA HIS A 193 18.38 -14.94 -0.63
C HIS A 193 19.58 -15.40 -1.45
N ARG A 194 20.59 -14.52 -1.63
CA ARG A 194 21.86 -14.82 -2.32
C ARG A 194 23.01 -15.19 -1.39
N SER A 195 22.92 -14.85 -0.11
CA SER A 195 23.90 -15.17 0.94
C SER A 195 23.47 -16.44 1.69
#